data_9fb3616872bb8401c3008a5636d491d2
#
_entry.id   9fb3616872bb8401c3008a5636d491d2
#
_cell.length_a   1.000
_cell.length_b   1.000
_cell.length_c   1.000
_cell.angle_alpha   90.00
_cell.angle_beta   90.00
_cell.angle_gamma   90.00
#
_symmetry.space_group_name_H-M   'P 1'
#
loop_
_entity.id
_entity.type
_entity.pdbx_description
1 polymer ?
#
loop_
_entity_poly.entity_id
_entity_poly.type
_entity_poly.pdbx_seq_one_letter_code
_entity_poly.pdbx_strand_id
1 'polypeptide(L)'
;LRNTLAADRNTCREEALVDIYRVMRPGEPPTLESSHGLFQSLFFNSDRYDLSSVGRVKMNSRLEMETDDNLRVLRKQDVMAILKVLVSLKDGQGDIDDIDHLGNRRVRSVGELMENQYRIGLLRMERAIRERMGSVEIDTVMPADLINAKPAAAAVREFFGSSQLSQFMDQTNPLSEITHKRRVSALGPGGLTRERAGFEVRDVHPTHYGRICPIETPE
;
A
#
# COMPACT_ATOMS: atom_id res chain seq x y z
N LEU A 1 -19.34 19.26 -6.81
CA LEU A 1 -19.42 19.30 -5.33
C LEU A 1 -20.80 19.73 -4.85
N ARG A 2 -21.33 20.90 -5.28
CA ARG A 2 -22.64 21.39 -4.81
C ARG A 2 -23.75 20.37 -5.03
N ASN A 3 -23.84 19.79 -6.22
CA ASN A 3 -24.87 18.81 -6.56
C ASN A 3 -24.64 17.47 -5.80
N THR A 4 -23.39 17.09 -5.58
CA THR A 4 -23.04 15.91 -4.78
C THR A 4 -23.47 16.10 -3.33
N LEU A 5 -23.17 17.26 -2.74
CA LEU A 5 -23.59 17.58 -1.37
C LEU A 5 -25.10 17.71 -1.24
N ALA A 6 -25.79 18.21 -2.26
CA ALA A 6 -27.25 18.30 -2.26
C ALA A 6 -27.95 16.94 -2.40
N ALA A 7 -27.29 15.97 -3.03
CA ALA A 7 -27.77 14.59 -3.17
C ALA A 7 -27.39 13.68 -1.97
N ASP A 8 -26.53 14.15 -1.09
CA ASP A 8 -26.11 13.43 0.11
C ASP A 8 -27.28 13.36 1.11
N ARG A 9 -27.52 12.18 1.61
CA ARG A 9 -28.58 11.93 2.62
C ARG A 9 -28.16 12.33 4.02
N ASN A 10 -26.85 12.36 4.27
CA ASN A 10 -26.28 12.64 5.57
C ASN A 10 -26.18 14.16 5.78
N THR A 11 -26.87 14.66 6.78
CA THR A 11 -26.89 16.09 7.12
C THR A 11 -25.87 16.47 8.17
N CYS A 12 -25.43 15.50 8.97
CA CYS A 12 -24.45 15.72 10.03
C CYS A 12 -23.25 14.77 9.93
N ARG A 13 -22.16 15.17 10.60
CA ARG A 13 -20.90 14.41 10.64
C ARG A 13 -21.08 13.02 11.22
N GLU A 14 -21.91 12.86 12.23
CA GLU A 14 -22.11 11.62 12.95
C GLU A 14 -22.81 10.57 12.07
N GLU A 15 -23.84 10.99 11.35
CA GLU A 15 -24.52 10.14 10.36
C GLU A 15 -23.58 9.67 9.26
N ALA A 16 -22.75 10.56 8.72
CA ALA A 16 -21.77 10.23 7.70
C ALA A 16 -20.75 9.20 8.20
N LEU A 17 -20.25 9.33 9.44
CA LEU A 17 -19.32 8.37 10.04
C LEU A 17 -19.96 6.99 10.21
N VAL A 18 -21.23 6.93 10.64
CA VAL A 18 -21.99 5.70 10.78
C VAL A 18 -22.20 5.02 9.43
N ASP A 19 -22.52 5.78 8.41
CA ASP A 19 -22.70 5.21 7.06
C ASP A 19 -21.38 4.69 6.47
N ILE A 20 -20.27 5.42 6.65
CA ILE A 20 -18.93 4.94 6.28
C ILE A 20 -18.61 3.62 7.00
N TYR A 21 -18.93 3.54 8.30
CA TYR A 21 -18.70 2.32 9.07
C TYR A 21 -19.51 1.13 8.54
N ARG A 22 -20.78 1.32 8.20
CA ARG A 22 -21.65 0.28 7.63
C ARG A 22 -21.12 -0.27 6.31
N VAL A 23 -20.56 0.60 5.46
CA VAL A 23 -19.96 0.19 4.18
C VAL A 23 -18.67 -0.58 4.39
N MET A 24 -17.83 -0.14 5.34
CA MET A 24 -16.52 -0.74 5.59
C MET A 24 -16.59 -2.06 6.37
N ARG A 25 -17.61 -2.19 7.25
CA ARG A 25 -17.82 -3.38 8.09
C ARG A 25 -19.30 -3.81 8.05
N PRO A 26 -19.73 -4.43 6.95
CA PRO A 26 -21.08 -4.93 6.83
C PRO A 26 -21.32 -6.04 7.87
N GLY A 27 -22.45 -5.94 8.61
CA GLY A 27 -22.84 -6.92 9.61
C GLY A 27 -22.50 -6.59 11.07
N GLU A 28 -21.64 -5.59 11.32
CA GLU A 28 -21.39 -5.10 12.67
C GLU A 28 -22.33 -3.92 13.01
N PRO A 29 -22.92 -3.88 14.23
CA PRO A 29 -23.73 -2.74 14.64
C PRO A 29 -22.86 -1.50 14.80
N PRO A 30 -23.16 -0.38 14.11
CA PRO A 30 -22.36 0.83 14.19
C PRO A 30 -22.64 1.54 15.52
N THR A 31 -21.59 1.84 16.28
CA THR A 31 -21.62 2.81 17.38
C THR A 31 -20.86 4.06 16.97
N LEU A 32 -21.21 5.22 17.51
CA LEU A 32 -20.50 6.47 17.18
C LEU A 32 -19.02 6.39 17.51
N GLU A 33 -18.67 5.79 18.62
CA GLU A 33 -17.29 5.64 19.07
C GLU A 33 -16.50 4.72 18.13
N SER A 34 -17.04 3.55 17.79
CA SER A 34 -16.38 2.61 16.87
C SER A 34 -16.27 3.18 15.46
N SER A 35 -17.27 3.93 15.00
CA SER A 35 -17.26 4.58 13.69
C SER A 35 -16.21 5.69 13.62
N HIS A 36 -16.10 6.51 14.66
CA HIS A 36 -15.07 7.54 14.76
C HIS A 36 -13.67 6.92 14.84
N GLY A 37 -13.49 5.89 15.69
CA GLY A 37 -12.21 5.18 15.82
C GLY A 37 -11.76 4.53 14.51
N LEU A 38 -12.67 3.90 13.79
CA LEU A 38 -12.38 3.32 12.47
C LEU A 38 -11.92 4.40 11.49
N PHE A 39 -12.68 5.47 11.35
CA PHE A 39 -12.36 6.56 10.42
C PHE A 39 -11.02 7.23 10.75
N GLN A 40 -10.77 7.49 12.03
CA GLN A 40 -9.50 8.04 12.50
C GLN A 40 -8.33 7.11 12.16
N SER A 41 -8.51 5.80 12.31
CA SER A 41 -7.47 4.81 12.05
C SER A 41 -7.15 4.60 10.58
N LEU A 42 -8.08 4.93 9.65
CA LEU A 42 -7.89 4.70 8.22
C LEU A 42 -6.82 5.60 7.60
N PHE A 43 -6.79 6.90 7.97
CA PHE A 43 -5.97 7.89 7.29
C PHE A 43 -5.11 8.76 8.22
N PHE A 44 -5.46 8.85 9.49
CA PHE A 44 -4.88 9.80 10.44
C PHE A 44 -4.01 9.15 11.53
N ASN A 45 -3.97 7.83 11.60
CA ASN A 45 -3.15 7.09 12.55
C ASN A 45 -1.87 6.61 11.89
N SER A 46 -0.72 6.99 12.45
CA SER A 46 0.62 6.60 11.99
C SER A 46 0.87 5.10 12.03
N ASP A 47 0.17 4.35 12.91
CA ASP A 47 0.36 2.91 13.04
C ASP A 47 -0.26 2.12 11.86
N ARG A 48 -1.22 2.71 11.17
CA ARG A 48 -1.96 2.06 10.09
C ARG A 48 -1.80 2.70 8.72
N TYR A 49 -1.48 3.98 8.69
CA TYR A 49 -1.34 4.75 7.46
C TYR A 49 0.03 5.39 7.38
N ASP A 50 0.74 5.11 6.31
CA ASP A 50 2.05 5.68 6.04
C ASP A 50 2.15 6.11 4.57
N LEU A 51 2.18 7.42 4.34
CA LEU A 51 2.36 8.01 3.02
C LEU A 51 3.78 7.89 2.51
N SER A 52 4.75 7.61 3.39
CA SER A 52 6.19 7.75 3.22
C SER A 52 6.65 9.20 3.00
N SER A 53 7.93 9.47 3.20
CA SER A 53 8.51 10.80 2.94
C SER A 53 8.43 11.17 1.47
N VAL A 54 8.70 10.21 0.57
CA VAL A 54 8.61 10.43 -0.88
C VAL A 54 7.18 10.76 -1.32
N GLY A 55 6.18 10.06 -0.78
CA GLY A 55 4.78 10.34 -1.05
C GLY A 55 4.36 11.72 -0.57
N ARG A 56 4.84 12.14 0.61
CA ARG A 56 4.58 13.49 1.16
C ARG A 56 5.18 14.57 0.28
N VAL A 57 6.45 14.46 -0.10
CA VAL A 57 7.12 15.43 -0.98
C VAL A 57 6.39 15.55 -2.33
N LYS A 58 6.03 14.43 -2.95
CA LYS A 58 5.27 14.44 -4.21
C LYS A 58 3.89 15.08 -4.06
N MET A 59 3.19 14.78 -2.96
CA MET A 59 1.89 15.38 -2.69
C MET A 59 2.00 16.88 -2.43
N ASN A 60 2.99 17.33 -1.65
CA ASN A 60 3.27 18.74 -1.41
C ASN A 60 3.54 19.49 -2.71
N SER A 61 4.40 18.93 -3.58
CA SER A 61 4.70 19.50 -4.89
C SER A 61 3.47 19.58 -5.80
N ARG A 62 2.65 18.53 -5.85
CA ARG A 62 1.46 18.49 -6.71
C ARG A 62 0.32 19.41 -6.24
N LEU A 63 0.16 19.54 -4.94
CA LEU A 63 -0.89 20.33 -4.31
C LEU A 63 -0.44 21.78 -4.00
N GLU A 64 0.81 22.12 -4.30
CA GLU A 64 1.43 23.42 -3.98
C GLU A 64 1.31 23.76 -2.49
N MET A 65 1.61 22.80 -1.62
CA MET A 65 1.48 22.93 -0.17
C MET A 65 2.84 22.95 0.51
N GLU A 66 3.04 23.88 1.42
CA GLU A 66 4.18 23.94 2.32
C GLU A 66 3.89 23.14 3.60
N THR A 67 4.07 21.84 3.54
CA THR A 67 3.89 20.94 4.68
C THR A 67 5.20 20.24 5.00
N ASP A 68 5.44 19.97 6.30
CA ASP A 68 6.61 19.21 6.74
C ASP A 68 6.66 17.84 6.04
N ASP A 69 7.78 17.55 5.40
CA ASP A 69 8.03 16.32 4.66
C ASP A 69 8.08 15.07 5.57
N ASN A 70 8.32 15.28 6.87
CA ASN A 70 8.30 14.20 7.87
C ASN A 70 6.88 13.78 8.29
N LEU A 71 5.87 14.54 7.93
CA LEU A 71 4.48 14.22 8.25
C LEU A 71 3.95 13.12 7.33
N ARG A 72 3.88 11.90 7.84
CA ARG A 72 3.56 10.67 7.07
C ARG A 72 2.07 10.31 7.06
N VAL A 73 1.23 11.04 7.76
CA VAL A 73 -0.22 10.84 7.82
C VAL A 73 -0.96 11.96 7.08
N LEU A 74 -2.18 11.68 6.62
CA LEU A 74 -3.03 12.68 6.00
C LEU A 74 -3.58 13.68 7.03
N ARG A 75 -3.86 14.90 6.57
CA ARG A 75 -4.60 15.92 7.30
C ARG A 75 -5.88 16.27 6.56
N LYS A 76 -6.82 16.87 7.25
CA LYS A 76 -8.06 17.40 6.63
C LYS A 76 -7.76 18.40 5.51
N GLN A 77 -6.72 19.22 5.68
CA GLN A 77 -6.28 20.20 4.67
C GLN A 77 -5.81 19.51 3.39
N ASP A 78 -5.08 18.39 3.51
CA ASP A 78 -4.61 17.60 2.38
C ASP A 78 -5.81 17.08 1.56
N VAL A 79 -6.83 16.54 2.23
CA VAL A 79 -8.06 16.06 1.58
C VAL A 79 -8.77 17.18 0.83
N MET A 80 -8.86 18.37 1.43
CA MET A 80 -9.49 19.54 0.78
C MET A 80 -8.70 20.02 -0.43
N ALA A 81 -7.37 20.02 -0.35
CA ALA A 81 -6.51 20.39 -1.48
C ALA A 81 -6.62 19.36 -2.62
N ILE A 82 -6.64 18.07 -2.32
CA ILE A 82 -6.86 17.00 -3.31
C ILE A 82 -8.19 17.19 -4.04
N LEU A 83 -9.28 17.44 -3.30
CA LEU A 83 -10.59 17.68 -3.89
C LEU A 83 -10.60 18.92 -4.79
N LYS A 84 -9.93 20.00 -4.39
CA LYS A 84 -9.79 21.21 -5.19
C LYS A 84 -9.09 20.91 -6.53
N VAL A 85 -7.98 20.20 -6.50
CA VAL A 85 -7.24 19.82 -7.72
C VAL A 85 -8.08 18.91 -8.60
N LEU A 86 -8.79 17.92 -8.04
CA LEU A 86 -9.65 17.02 -8.81
C LEU A 86 -10.80 17.78 -9.52
N VAL A 87 -11.39 18.77 -8.86
CA VAL A 87 -12.42 19.61 -9.49
C VAL A 87 -11.84 20.47 -10.60
N SER A 88 -10.65 21.05 -10.40
CA SER A 88 -9.96 21.85 -11.43
C SER A 88 -9.63 20.99 -12.67
N LEU A 89 -9.13 19.78 -12.47
CA LEU A 89 -8.87 18.82 -13.56
C LEU A 89 -10.14 18.45 -14.32
N LYS A 90 -11.27 18.24 -13.60
CA LYS A 90 -12.57 18.01 -14.24
C LYS A 90 -13.04 19.19 -15.10
N ASP A 91 -12.74 20.39 -14.69
CA ASP A 91 -13.06 21.62 -15.42
C ASP A 91 -12.05 21.92 -16.56
N GLY A 92 -11.11 21.01 -16.81
CA GLY A 92 -10.09 21.11 -17.87
C GLY A 92 -8.92 22.04 -17.53
N GLN A 93 -8.74 22.36 -16.25
CA GLN A 93 -7.63 23.17 -15.77
C GLN A 93 -6.53 22.28 -15.20
N GLY A 94 -5.33 22.32 -15.79
CA GLY A 94 -4.17 21.53 -15.40
C GLY A 94 -3.98 20.26 -16.22
N ASP A 95 -2.85 19.60 -16.00
CA ASP A 95 -2.45 18.41 -16.72
C ASP A 95 -2.69 17.15 -15.88
N ILE A 96 -3.14 16.09 -16.55
CA ILE A 96 -3.29 14.77 -15.95
C ILE A 96 -1.91 14.10 -15.94
N ASP A 97 -1.51 13.56 -14.77
CA ASP A 97 -0.25 12.84 -14.64
C ASP A 97 -0.26 11.55 -15.46
N ASP A 98 0.86 11.28 -16.14
CA ASP A 98 1.08 9.99 -16.79
C ASP A 98 1.35 8.91 -15.74
N ILE A 99 0.46 7.93 -15.66
CA ILE A 99 0.51 6.84 -14.69
C ILE A 99 1.69 5.90 -14.97
N ASP A 100 2.06 5.71 -16.25
CA ASP A 100 3.12 4.79 -16.66
C ASP A 100 4.51 5.41 -16.62
N HIS A 101 4.59 6.70 -16.39
CA HIS A 101 5.87 7.40 -16.20
C HIS A 101 6.57 6.87 -14.93
N LEU A 102 7.81 6.37 -15.06
CA LEU A 102 8.57 5.82 -13.92
C LEU A 102 8.97 6.86 -12.86
N GLY A 103 8.71 8.13 -13.08
CA GLY A 103 8.70 9.15 -12.03
C GLY A 103 7.52 9.01 -11.07
N ASN A 104 6.39 8.47 -11.52
CA ASN A 104 5.16 8.26 -10.74
C ASN A 104 4.98 6.80 -10.31
N ARG A 105 5.64 5.88 -10.99
CA ARG A 105 5.58 4.45 -10.74
C ARG A 105 6.95 3.94 -10.33
N ARG A 106 7.07 3.41 -9.12
CA ARG A 106 8.33 2.93 -8.56
C ARG A 106 8.52 1.44 -8.84
N VAL A 107 9.75 1.06 -9.19
CA VAL A 107 10.16 -0.35 -9.27
C VAL A 107 10.62 -0.81 -7.89
N ARG A 108 10.11 -1.93 -7.42
CA ARG A 108 10.47 -2.55 -6.15
C ARG A 108 11.41 -3.73 -6.40
N SER A 109 12.49 -3.79 -5.65
CA SER A 109 13.42 -4.92 -5.69
C SER A 109 12.89 -6.13 -4.91
N VAL A 110 13.51 -7.28 -5.11
CA VAL A 110 13.19 -8.52 -4.38
C VAL A 110 13.33 -8.33 -2.86
N GLY A 111 14.35 -7.59 -2.41
CA GLY A 111 14.55 -7.32 -0.99
C GLY A 111 13.38 -6.62 -0.33
N GLU A 112 12.79 -5.63 -0.99
CA GLU A 112 11.63 -4.91 -0.49
C GLU A 112 10.37 -5.78 -0.45
N LEU A 113 10.16 -6.60 -1.48
CA LEU A 113 9.04 -7.54 -1.52
C LEU A 113 9.15 -8.59 -0.40
N MET A 114 10.35 -9.09 -0.15
CA MET A 114 10.64 -10.03 0.91
C MET A 114 10.48 -9.39 2.30
N GLU A 115 10.93 -8.16 2.49
CA GLU A 115 10.73 -7.38 3.72
C GLU A 115 9.24 -7.24 4.05
N ASN A 116 8.42 -6.88 3.08
CA ASN A 116 6.99 -6.75 3.28
C ASN A 116 6.35 -8.08 3.69
N GLN A 117 6.77 -9.17 3.08
CA GLN A 117 6.26 -10.50 3.43
C GLN A 117 6.73 -10.96 4.82
N TYR A 118 7.97 -10.67 5.17
CA TYR A 118 8.51 -10.94 6.50
C TYR A 118 7.77 -10.14 7.57
N ARG A 119 7.46 -8.88 7.31
CA ARG A 119 6.65 -8.01 8.19
C ARG A 119 5.27 -8.63 8.47
N ILE A 120 4.60 -9.19 7.45
CA ILE A 120 3.34 -9.91 7.64
C ILE A 120 3.53 -11.11 8.56
N GLY A 121 4.63 -11.84 8.38
CA GLY A 121 5.00 -12.96 9.26
C GLY A 121 5.19 -12.55 10.72
N LEU A 122 5.87 -11.41 10.95
CA LEU A 122 6.06 -10.84 12.29
C LEU A 122 4.73 -10.41 12.93
N LEU A 123 3.82 -9.80 12.17
CA LEU A 123 2.49 -9.43 12.67
C LEU A 123 1.65 -10.66 13.05
N ARG A 124 1.76 -11.74 12.29
CA ARG A 124 1.12 -13.03 12.64
C ARG A 124 1.72 -13.60 13.93
N MET A 125 3.03 -13.51 14.10
CA MET A 125 3.73 -13.95 15.31
C MET A 125 3.35 -13.10 16.53
N GLU A 126 3.33 -11.79 16.40
CA GLU A 126 2.88 -10.86 17.45
C GLU A 126 1.47 -11.18 17.93
N ARG A 127 0.54 -11.40 16.99
CA ARG A 127 -0.84 -11.79 17.34
C ARG A 127 -0.88 -13.09 18.14
N ALA A 128 -0.14 -14.11 17.72
CA ALA A 128 -0.07 -15.39 18.42
C ALA A 128 0.55 -15.25 19.82
N ILE A 129 1.56 -14.40 19.99
CA ILE A 129 2.15 -14.11 21.29
C ILE A 129 1.12 -13.43 22.20
N ARG A 130 0.41 -12.43 21.69
CA ARG A 130 -0.63 -11.70 22.44
C ARG A 130 -1.77 -12.62 22.89
N GLU A 131 -2.21 -13.53 22.04
CA GLU A 131 -3.22 -14.55 22.39
C GLU A 131 -2.72 -15.50 23.48
N ARG A 132 -1.46 -15.97 23.39
CA ARG A 132 -0.87 -16.81 24.42
C ARG A 132 -0.70 -16.09 25.75
N MET A 133 -0.28 -14.83 25.75
CA MET A 133 -0.17 -14.03 26.97
C MET A 133 -1.51 -13.88 27.68
N GLY A 134 -2.63 -13.85 26.94
CA GLY A 134 -3.96 -13.80 27.52
C GLY A 134 -4.45 -15.13 28.12
N SER A 135 -3.83 -16.27 27.78
CA SER A 135 -4.26 -17.61 28.18
C SER A 135 -3.36 -18.28 29.24
N VAL A 136 -2.21 -17.70 29.57
CA VAL A 136 -1.19 -18.31 30.46
C VAL A 136 -0.90 -17.40 31.65
N GLU A 137 -0.58 -18.03 32.81
CA GLU A 137 -0.13 -17.31 33.99
C GLU A 137 1.27 -16.69 33.76
N ILE A 138 1.36 -15.37 33.76
CA ILE A 138 2.54 -14.60 33.41
C ILE A 138 3.73 -14.87 34.33
N ASP A 139 3.46 -15.20 35.60
CA ASP A 139 4.49 -15.36 36.64
C ASP A 139 5.36 -16.63 36.44
N THR A 140 4.89 -17.59 35.66
CA THR A 140 5.56 -18.90 35.48
C THR A 140 6.15 -19.11 34.09
N VAL A 141 5.89 -18.24 33.12
CA VAL A 141 6.22 -18.43 31.70
C VAL A 141 7.50 -17.71 31.32
N MET A 142 8.40 -18.44 30.68
CA MET A 142 9.60 -17.84 30.07
C MET A 142 9.28 -17.22 28.70
N PRO A 143 9.93 -16.12 28.31
CA PRO A 143 9.72 -15.49 26.98
C PRO A 143 9.91 -16.46 25.81
N ALA A 144 10.80 -17.44 25.94
CA ALA A 144 11.05 -18.47 24.93
C ALA A 144 9.82 -19.38 24.67
N ASP A 145 8.96 -19.59 25.65
CA ASP A 145 7.76 -20.41 25.53
C ASP A 145 6.63 -19.69 24.81
N LEU A 146 6.64 -18.36 24.85
CA LEU A 146 5.67 -17.50 24.17
C LEU A 146 6.00 -17.30 22.68
N ILE A 147 7.29 -17.26 22.35
CA ILE A 147 7.76 -16.94 21.01
C ILE A 147 7.78 -18.19 20.13
N ASN A 148 7.08 -18.12 19.00
CA ASN A 148 7.09 -19.15 17.97
C ASN A 148 7.50 -18.55 16.63
N ALA A 149 8.64 -18.94 16.09
CA ALA A 149 9.16 -18.44 14.82
C ALA A 149 8.46 -19.06 13.58
N LYS A 150 7.63 -20.08 13.75
CA LYS A 150 6.95 -20.77 12.63
C LYS A 150 6.13 -19.84 11.72
N PRO A 151 5.34 -18.87 12.23
CA PRO A 151 4.57 -17.96 11.38
C PRO A 151 5.45 -17.10 10.46
N ALA A 152 6.59 -16.61 10.94
CA ALA A 152 7.53 -15.85 10.13
C ALA A 152 8.20 -16.73 9.06
N ALA A 153 8.67 -17.92 9.44
CA ALA A 153 9.22 -18.88 8.50
C ALA A 153 8.20 -19.33 7.44
N ALA A 154 6.94 -19.53 7.84
CA ALA A 154 5.85 -19.87 6.93
C ALA A 154 5.57 -18.76 5.91
N ALA A 155 5.58 -17.50 6.34
CA ALA A 155 5.36 -16.35 5.45
C ALA A 155 6.48 -16.24 4.39
N VAL A 156 7.74 -16.43 4.76
CA VAL A 156 8.86 -16.44 3.82
C VAL A 156 8.75 -17.62 2.85
N ARG A 157 8.41 -18.80 3.35
CA ARG A 157 8.20 -19.99 2.51
C ARG A 157 7.02 -19.84 1.55
N GLU A 158 5.94 -19.21 1.99
CA GLU A 158 4.79 -18.88 1.17
C GLU A 158 5.18 -17.92 0.03
N PHE A 159 6.03 -16.93 0.31
CA PHE A 159 6.53 -16.00 -0.71
C PHE A 159 7.29 -16.70 -1.82
N PHE A 160 8.24 -17.56 -1.49
CA PHE A 160 9.02 -18.29 -2.50
C PHE A 160 8.27 -19.43 -3.19
N GLY A 161 7.29 -20.03 -2.54
CA GLY A 161 6.55 -21.18 -3.06
C GLY A 161 5.30 -20.83 -3.88
N SER A 162 4.60 -19.76 -3.54
CA SER A 162 3.30 -19.44 -4.13
C SER A 162 3.15 -18.00 -4.64
N SER A 163 4.18 -17.16 -4.51
CA SER A 163 4.13 -15.80 -5.04
C SER A 163 4.10 -15.81 -6.57
N GLN A 164 3.29 -14.95 -7.16
CA GLN A 164 3.22 -14.77 -8.60
C GLN A 164 4.55 -14.33 -9.23
N LEU A 165 5.40 -13.66 -8.45
CA LEU A 165 6.70 -13.14 -8.90
C LEU A 165 7.83 -14.14 -8.73
N SER A 166 7.66 -15.16 -7.86
CA SER A 166 8.63 -16.24 -7.70
C SER A 166 8.35 -17.32 -8.73
N GLN A 167 9.27 -17.50 -9.66
CA GLN A 167 9.15 -18.42 -10.79
C GLN A 167 10.39 -19.27 -10.93
N PHE A 168 10.27 -20.42 -11.59
CA PHE A 168 11.43 -21.19 -12.01
C PHE A 168 12.27 -20.37 -12.99
N MET A 169 13.59 -20.34 -12.76
CA MET A 169 14.52 -19.66 -13.65
C MET A 169 14.61 -20.42 -14.98
N ASP A 170 14.55 -19.67 -16.09
CA ASP A 170 14.82 -20.23 -17.41
C ASP A 170 16.33 -20.45 -17.57
N GLN A 171 16.74 -21.71 -17.68
CA GLN A 171 18.14 -22.13 -17.78
C GLN A 171 18.50 -22.75 -19.14
N THR A 172 17.78 -22.40 -20.18
CA THR A 172 18.01 -22.94 -21.55
C THR A 172 19.40 -22.56 -22.08
N ASN A 173 19.81 -21.31 -21.89
CA ASN A 173 21.15 -20.80 -22.19
C ASN A 173 21.48 -19.58 -21.29
N PRO A 174 22.75 -19.17 -21.20
CA PRO A 174 23.14 -18.04 -20.34
C PRO A 174 22.41 -16.73 -20.66
N LEU A 175 22.08 -16.45 -21.92
CA LEU A 175 21.33 -15.26 -22.29
C LEU A 175 19.89 -15.29 -21.79
N SER A 176 19.24 -16.44 -21.84
CA SER A 176 17.89 -16.65 -21.26
C SER A 176 17.88 -16.42 -19.75
N GLU A 177 18.91 -16.87 -19.04
CA GLU A 177 19.05 -16.65 -17.59
C GLU A 177 19.14 -15.16 -17.27
N ILE A 178 20.02 -14.43 -17.96
CA ILE A 178 20.18 -12.98 -17.78
C ILE A 178 18.88 -12.24 -18.10
N THR A 179 18.24 -12.56 -19.19
CA THR A 179 16.96 -11.96 -19.60
C THR A 179 15.88 -12.17 -18.54
N HIS A 180 15.80 -13.38 -17.98
CA HIS A 180 14.84 -13.69 -16.93
C HIS A 180 15.11 -12.92 -15.65
N LYS A 181 16.37 -12.80 -15.21
CA LYS A 181 16.76 -12.03 -14.02
C LYS A 181 16.49 -10.54 -14.16
N ARG A 182 16.59 -9.99 -15.36
CA ARG A 182 16.35 -8.57 -15.65
C ARG A 182 14.90 -8.23 -15.97
N ARG A 183 13.99 -9.17 -15.80
CA ARG A 183 12.55 -8.96 -16.06
C ARG A 183 11.93 -8.03 -15.03
N VAL A 184 11.25 -6.99 -15.48
CA VAL A 184 10.40 -6.11 -14.67
C VAL A 184 8.94 -6.50 -14.89
N SER A 185 8.20 -6.76 -13.82
CA SER A 185 6.79 -7.15 -13.89
C SER A 185 5.89 -6.09 -13.27
N ALA A 186 4.75 -5.82 -13.91
CA ALA A 186 3.71 -4.97 -13.36
C ALA A 186 2.74 -5.74 -12.43
N LEU A 187 2.90 -7.04 -12.35
CA LEU A 187 2.05 -7.95 -11.59
C LEU A 187 2.51 -8.08 -10.13
N GLY A 188 1.69 -8.74 -9.31
CA GLY A 188 2.03 -9.09 -7.94
C GLY A 188 1.40 -8.17 -6.88
N PRO A 189 1.79 -8.33 -5.62
CA PRO A 189 1.25 -7.55 -4.50
C PRO A 189 1.48 -6.05 -4.69
N GLY A 190 0.41 -5.26 -4.64
CA GLY A 190 0.45 -3.81 -4.88
C GLY A 190 0.60 -3.41 -6.34
N GLY A 191 0.61 -4.37 -7.28
CA GLY A 191 0.59 -4.16 -8.73
C GLY A 191 -0.78 -4.43 -9.34
N LEU A 192 -0.78 -4.66 -10.66
CA LEU A 192 -1.98 -4.97 -11.42
C LEU A 192 -2.27 -6.47 -11.43
N THR A 193 -3.54 -6.84 -11.60
CA THR A 193 -3.92 -8.21 -11.94
C THR A 193 -3.74 -8.43 -13.43
N ARG A 194 -3.52 -9.67 -13.85
CA ARG A 194 -3.29 -10.02 -15.27
C ARG A 194 -4.43 -9.53 -16.19
N GLU A 195 -5.64 -9.55 -15.70
CA GLU A 195 -6.83 -9.11 -16.47
C GLU A 195 -6.90 -7.59 -16.66
N ARG A 196 -6.33 -6.83 -15.71
CA ARG A 196 -6.31 -5.36 -15.74
C ARG A 196 -5.07 -4.79 -16.45
N ALA A 197 -4.10 -5.62 -16.80
CA ALA A 197 -2.91 -5.21 -17.52
C ALA A 197 -3.27 -4.93 -19.01
N GLY A 198 -3.51 -3.67 -19.33
CA GLY A 198 -3.74 -3.19 -20.69
C GLY A 198 -2.46 -3.17 -21.53
N PHE A 199 -2.59 -2.77 -22.80
CA PHE A 199 -1.47 -2.68 -23.74
C PHE A 199 -0.41 -1.65 -23.28
N GLU A 200 -0.85 -0.51 -22.77
CA GLU A 200 0.03 0.59 -22.31
C GLU A 200 0.99 0.15 -21.20
N VAL A 201 0.53 -0.70 -20.29
CA VAL A 201 1.36 -1.23 -19.19
C VAL A 201 2.37 -2.28 -19.66
N ARG A 202 2.09 -2.94 -20.78
CA ARG A 202 2.98 -3.97 -21.36
C ARG A 202 4.07 -3.37 -22.25
N ASP A 203 3.89 -2.11 -22.65
CA ASP A 203 4.89 -1.38 -23.42
C ASP A 203 5.99 -0.79 -22.52
N VAL A 204 7.16 -0.60 -23.11
CA VAL A 204 8.27 0.04 -22.42
C VAL A 204 8.14 1.55 -22.54
N HIS A 205 7.84 2.20 -21.41
CA HIS A 205 7.78 3.66 -21.36
C HIS A 205 9.18 4.28 -21.60
N PRO A 206 9.31 5.38 -22.34
CA PRO A 206 10.62 6.03 -22.59
C PRO A 206 11.42 6.37 -21.32
N THR A 207 10.74 6.70 -20.23
CA THR A 207 11.36 6.98 -18.93
C THR A 207 12.04 5.77 -18.29
N HIS A 208 11.77 4.56 -18.77
CA HIS A 208 12.44 3.34 -18.33
C HIS A 208 13.96 3.43 -18.48
N TYR A 209 14.42 3.95 -19.63
CA TYR A 209 15.85 4.11 -19.91
C TYR A 209 16.54 5.17 -19.03
N GLY A 210 15.79 6.09 -18.46
CA GLY A 210 16.31 7.07 -17.50
C GLY A 210 16.33 6.59 -16.05
N ARG A 211 15.70 5.47 -15.74
CA ARG A 211 15.55 4.95 -14.36
C ARG A 211 16.21 3.61 -14.13
N ILE A 212 16.26 2.76 -15.12
CA ILE A 212 16.82 1.41 -15.03
C ILE A 212 18.02 1.33 -15.98
N CYS A 213 19.20 1.02 -15.44
CA CYS A 213 20.40 0.85 -16.24
C CYS A 213 20.24 -0.36 -17.19
N PRO A 214 20.47 -0.19 -18.51
CA PRO A 214 20.36 -1.31 -19.44
C PRO A 214 21.54 -2.30 -19.34
N ILE A 215 22.61 -1.94 -18.65
CA ILE A 215 23.83 -2.76 -18.53
C ILE A 215 23.83 -3.51 -17.20
N GLU A 216 23.58 -2.83 -16.11
CA GLU A 216 23.64 -3.37 -14.76
C GLU A 216 22.36 -3.08 -14.00
N THR A 217 21.77 -4.10 -13.40
CA THR A 217 20.62 -3.99 -12.51
C THR A 217 20.98 -4.57 -11.14
N PRO A 218 20.53 -3.94 -10.02
CA PRO A 218 20.71 -4.52 -8.70
C PRO A 218 19.85 -5.78 -8.58
N GLU A 219 20.46 -6.87 -8.26
CA GLU A 219 19.83 -8.18 -8.07
C GLU A 219 20.23 -8.81 -6.74
#